data_fb2a17b26c2338e075a86747bb7dddc1
#
_entry.id   fb2a17b26c2338e075a86747bb7dddc1
#
_cell.length_a   1.000
_cell.length_b   1.000
_cell.length_c   1.000
_cell.angle_alpha   90.00
_cell.angle_beta   90.00
_cell.angle_gamma   90.00
#
_symmetry.space_group_name_H-M   'P 1'
#
loop_
_entity.id
_entity.type
_entity.pdbx_description
1 polymer ?
#
loop_
_entity_poly.entity_id
_entity_poly.type
_entity_poly.pdbx_seq_one_letter_code
_entity_poly.pdbx_strand_id
1 'polypeptide(L)'
;MKLLKIYLASLLLVSMAYAMPLNSSARACVPADLLQLISVDYRALKDSPTAMALKNQLMPENIKQFEAALKGIGLDPDKDVDTLAFASFHAGKQGVKTVGVAAGPFNMKAVLKKMKLQKFVPKKYGNSNIYPMDGGFVMSFLDDSTLLFGDSTSIRVALDTRDGQVLSMDTNGNMADMMSSVDSSPVWSILDQAGTQNMMRSAMGDASKVADYDTVKKHLMGSRYTLSFNSGVNFDLAVITSDTTTAATVSSLLKGYMLFKKMSATPAEKIAVENTAVDNDGSNVQVHFKANDQQFQSLMHSELFAAVTH
;
A
#
# COMPACT_ATOMS: atom_id res chain seq x y z
N MET A 1 -26.76 -36.31 -24.42
CA MET A 1 -26.62 -34.82 -24.45
C MET A 1 -26.84 -34.10 -23.10
N LYS A 2 -27.30 -34.73 -22.03
CA LYS A 2 -27.48 -34.07 -20.71
C LYS A 2 -26.22 -34.08 -19.82
N LEU A 3 -25.30 -35.00 -20.01
CA LEU A 3 -24.05 -35.10 -19.23
C LEU A 3 -22.97 -34.09 -19.68
N LEU A 4 -23.00 -33.64 -20.94
CA LEU A 4 -22.02 -32.67 -21.47
C LEU A 4 -22.30 -31.24 -20.97
N LYS A 5 -23.52 -30.92 -20.56
CA LYS A 5 -23.90 -29.62 -20.01
C LYS A 5 -23.48 -29.42 -18.55
N ILE A 6 -23.25 -30.49 -17.80
CA ILE A 6 -22.84 -30.44 -16.40
C ILE A 6 -21.31 -30.18 -16.32
N TYR A 7 -20.53 -30.70 -17.27
CA TYR A 7 -19.08 -30.44 -17.34
C TYR A 7 -18.72 -29.02 -17.80
N LEU A 8 -19.59 -28.36 -18.56
CA LEU A 8 -19.35 -26.97 -19.00
C LEU A 8 -19.70 -25.93 -17.91
N ALA A 9 -20.56 -26.28 -16.95
CA ALA A 9 -20.91 -25.41 -15.84
C ALA A 9 -19.88 -25.45 -14.69
N SER A 10 -19.10 -26.53 -14.57
CA SER A 10 -18.03 -26.65 -13.57
C SER A 10 -16.72 -26.01 -13.99
N LEU A 11 -16.55 -25.64 -15.27
CA LEU A 11 -15.34 -24.96 -15.79
C LEU A 11 -15.40 -23.45 -15.69
N LEU A 12 -16.51 -22.87 -15.21
CA LEU A 12 -16.71 -21.42 -15.03
C LEU A 12 -16.54 -20.96 -13.58
N LEU A 13 -16.13 -21.82 -12.67
CA LEU A 13 -15.54 -21.41 -11.40
C LEU A 13 -14.05 -21.10 -11.63
N VAL A 14 -13.78 -20.17 -12.54
CA VAL A 14 -12.59 -19.33 -12.43
C VAL A 14 -12.76 -18.63 -11.09
N SER A 15 -12.04 -19.09 -10.09
CA SER A 15 -11.88 -18.37 -8.84
C SER A 15 -11.34 -17.00 -9.21
N MET A 16 -12.23 -16.02 -9.36
CA MET A 16 -11.80 -14.63 -9.28
C MET A 16 -11.19 -14.53 -7.89
N ALA A 17 -9.87 -14.50 -7.82
CA ALA A 17 -9.16 -14.16 -6.61
C ALA A 17 -9.51 -12.70 -6.34
N TYR A 18 -10.61 -12.49 -5.62
CA TYR A 18 -10.91 -11.18 -5.06
C TYR A 18 -9.80 -10.86 -4.08
N ALA A 19 -9.19 -9.70 -4.24
CA ALA A 19 -8.26 -9.18 -3.23
C ALA A 19 -8.97 -9.18 -1.87
N MET A 20 -8.27 -9.63 -0.84
CA MET A 20 -8.86 -9.66 0.50
C MET A 20 -8.80 -8.26 1.10
N PRO A 21 -9.95 -7.68 1.50
CA PRO A 21 -9.95 -6.42 2.22
C PRO A 21 -9.20 -6.59 3.55
N LEU A 22 -8.69 -5.47 4.06
CA LEU A 22 -8.05 -5.44 5.37
C LEU A 22 -9.01 -5.98 6.44
N ASN A 23 -8.61 -7.03 7.18
CA ASN A 23 -9.48 -7.67 8.15
C ASN A 23 -9.83 -6.71 9.32
N SER A 24 -10.89 -7.02 10.07
CA SER A 24 -11.39 -6.16 11.15
C SER A 24 -10.37 -5.93 12.26
N SER A 25 -9.57 -6.95 12.63
CA SER A 25 -8.52 -6.84 13.63
C SER A 25 -7.43 -5.87 13.20
N ALA A 26 -7.04 -5.91 11.92
CA ALA A 26 -6.09 -4.98 11.33
C ALA A 26 -6.64 -3.54 11.31
N ARG A 27 -7.89 -3.35 10.87
CA ARG A 27 -8.54 -2.03 10.81
C ARG A 27 -8.65 -1.39 12.20
N ALA A 28 -9.01 -2.16 13.21
CA ALA A 28 -9.13 -1.69 14.59
C ALA A 28 -7.82 -1.12 15.17
N CYS A 29 -6.67 -1.49 14.60
CA CYS A 29 -5.34 -1.03 15.02
C CYS A 29 -4.82 0.21 14.28
N VAL A 30 -5.53 0.67 13.24
CA VAL A 30 -5.10 1.83 12.45
C VAL A 30 -5.64 3.11 13.08
N PRO A 31 -4.77 4.06 13.49
CA PRO A 31 -5.20 5.32 14.08
C PRO A 31 -5.96 6.23 13.10
N ALA A 32 -6.86 7.08 13.63
CA ALA A 32 -7.62 8.04 12.82
C ALA A 32 -6.75 9.15 12.19
N ASP A 33 -5.65 9.54 12.86
CA ASP A 33 -4.69 10.56 12.38
C ASP A 33 -3.69 9.95 11.37
N LEU A 34 -4.26 9.37 10.33
CA LEU A 34 -3.61 8.58 9.31
C LEU A 34 -3.15 9.47 8.15
N LEU A 35 -1.87 9.43 7.82
CA LEU A 35 -1.29 10.08 6.63
C LEU A 35 -1.44 9.20 5.39
N GLN A 36 -1.21 7.91 5.55
CA GLN A 36 -1.27 6.93 4.46
C GLN A 36 -1.56 5.53 5.01
N LEU A 37 -2.40 4.80 4.30
CA LEU A 37 -2.56 3.37 4.45
C LEU A 37 -2.30 2.72 3.09
N ILE A 38 -1.37 1.75 3.06
CA ILE A 38 -1.11 0.90 1.91
C ILE A 38 -1.48 -0.52 2.30
N SER A 39 -2.16 -1.23 1.42
CA SER A 39 -2.43 -2.66 1.56
C SER A 39 -2.01 -3.43 0.32
N VAL A 40 -1.43 -4.60 0.55
CA VAL A 40 -0.89 -5.49 -0.47
C VAL A 40 -1.44 -6.88 -0.24
N ASP A 41 -2.22 -7.39 -1.18
CA ASP A 41 -2.61 -8.80 -1.22
C ASP A 41 -1.40 -9.62 -1.71
N TYR A 42 -0.68 -10.17 -0.76
CA TYR A 42 0.56 -10.91 -1.01
C TYR A 42 0.30 -12.21 -1.79
N ARG A 43 -0.88 -12.81 -1.57
CA ARG A 43 -1.30 -14.02 -2.27
C ARG A 43 -1.57 -13.75 -3.74
N ALA A 44 -2.27 -12.66 -4.06
CA ALA A 44 -2.55 -12.29 -5.45
C ALA A 44 -1.28 -11.91 -6.23
N LEU A 45 -0.25 -11.37 -5.56
CA LEU A 45 0.98 -10.94 -6.21
C LEU A 45 1.93 -12.07 -6.55
N LYS A 46 2.00 -13.14 -5.73
CA LYS A 46 2.98 -14.22 -5.90
C LYS A 46 2.86 -14.97 -7.22
N ASP A 47 1.66 -14.98 -7.82
CA ASP A 47 1.39 -15.65 -9.09
C ASP A 47 1.74 -14.77 -10.31
N SER A 48 2.15 -13.51 -10.10
CA SER A 48 2.60 -12.60 -11.15
C SER A 48 4.13 -12.45 -11.16
N PRO A 49 4.84 -12.93 -12.21
CA PRO A 49 6.29 -12.72 -12.34
C PRO A 49 6.69 -11.25 -12.31
N THR A 50 5.89 -10.37 -12.93
CA THR A 50 6.11 -8.92 -12.94
C THR A 50 5.96 -8.31 -11.55
N ALA A 51 4.95 -8.72 -10.77
CA ALA A 51 4.78 -8.27 -9.39
C ALA A 51 5.95 -8.73 -8.50
N MET A 52 6.40 -9.97 -8.69
CA MET A 52 7.54 -10.50 -7.93
C MET A 52 8.86 -9.81 -8.30
N ALA A 53 9.07 -9.48 -9.57
CA ALA A 53 10.22 -8.69 -10.01
C ALA A 53 10.20 -7.28 -9.38
N LEU A 54 9.04 -6.61 -9.39
CA LEU A 54 8.83 -5.31 -8.76
C LEU A 54 9.08 -5.38 -7.25
N LYS A 55 8.51 -6.38 -6.55
CA LYS A 55 8.77 -6.64 -5.13
C LYS A 55 10.26 -6.72 -4.85
N ASN A 56 10.98 -7.56 -5.59
CA ASN A 56 12.41 -7.78 -5.35
C ASN A 56 13.27 -6.52 -5.59
N GLN A 57 12.88 -5.69 -6.54
CA GLN A 57 13.58 -4.44 -6.87
C GLN A 57 13.27 -3.34 -5.85
N LEU A 58 12.01 -3.22 -5.40
CA LEU A 58 11.55 -2.13 -4.55
C LEU A 58 11.52 -2.45 -3.06
N MET A 59 11.73 -3.73 -2.68
CA MET A 59 11.59 -4.11 -1.28
C MET A 59 12.60 -3.37 -0.40
N PRO A 60 12.13 -2.46 0.46
CA PRO A 60 13.00 -1.75 1.40
C PRO A 60 13.70 -2.70 2.36
N GLU A 61 14.87 -2.31 2.84
CA GLU A 61 15.68 -3.15 3.72
C GLU A 61 14.95 -3.56 5.01
N ASN A 62 14.15 -2.67 5.57
CA ASN A 62 13.30 -2.96 6.74
C ASN A 62 12.26 -4.06 6.46
N ILE A 63 11.73 -4.18 5.26
CA ILE A 63 10.79 -5.25 4.89
C ILE A 63 11.54 -6.58 4.71
N LYS A 64 12.75 -6.57 4.15
CA LYS A 64 13.61 -7.76 4.09
C LYS A 64 13.96 -8.26 5.50
N GLN A 65 14.28 -7.35 6.42
CA GLN A 65 14.54 -7.67 7.82
C GLN A 65 13.29 -8.24 8.49
N PHE A 66 12.10 -7.69 8.21
CA PHE A 66 10.84 -8.23 8.70
C PHE A 66 10.57 -9.65 8.17
N GLU A 67 10.73 -9.89 6.86
CA GLU A 67 10.61 -11.25 6.30
C GLU A 67 11.60 -12.23 6.94
N ALA A 68 12.84 -11.81 7.16
CA ALA A 68 13.84 -12.63 7.85
C ALA A 68 13.43 -12.94 9.30
N ALA A 69 12.88 -11.94 10.00
CA ALA A 69 12.37 -12.11 11.37
C ALA A 69 11.20 -13.10 11.43
N LEU A 70 10.26 -13.04 10.48
CA LEU A 70 9.17 -14.02 10.36
C LEU A 70 9.69 -15.44 10.15
N LYS A 71 10.65 -15.63 9.23
CA LYS A 71 11.31 -16.93 8.99
C LYS A 71 12.02 -17.42 10.26
N GLY A 72 12.64 -16.51 11.01
CA GLY A 72 13.25 -16.79 12.30
C GLY A 72 12.27 -17.45 13.28
N ILE A 73 11.06 -16.96 13.40
CA ILE A 73 10.02 -17.51 14.31
C ILE A 73 9.20 -18.64 13.70
N GLY A 74 9.50 -19.05 12.46
CA GLY A 74 8.87 -20.20 11.79
C GLY A 74 7.64 -19.87 10.94
N LEU A 75 7.45 -18.61 10.62
CA LEU A 75 6.49 -18.15 9.60
C LEU A 75 7.24 -17.98 8.27
N ASP A 76 6.70 -18.56 7.23
CA ASP A 76 7.17 -18.37 5.85
C ASP A 76 6.31 -17.28 5.20
N PRO A 77 6.85 -16.08 4.94
CA PRO A 77 6.06 -14.98 4.36
C PRO A 77 5.34 -15.37 3.07
N ASP A 78 5.97 -16.21 2.25
CA ASP A 78 5.40 -16.60 0.96
C ASP A 78 4.25 -17.62 1.09
N LYS A 79 4.08 -18.25 2.26
CA LYS A 79 3.03 -19.25 2.51
C LYS A 79 2.03 -18.81 3.56
N ASP A 80 2.52 -18.17 4.63
CA ASP A 80 1.75 -17.91 5.84
C ASP A 80 1.21 -16.48 5.87
N VAL A 81 1.64 -15.59 4.96
CA VAL A 81 1.14 -14.21 4.84
C VAL A 81 0.23 -14.09 3.63
N ASP A 82 -0.99 -13.67 3.85
CA ASP A 82 -1.96 -13.39 2.80
C ASP A 82 -1.98 -11.90 2.44
N THR A 83 -1.94 -11.03 3.46
CA THR A 83 -2.01 -9.58 3.29
C THR A 83 -0.96 -8.88 4.14
N LEU A 84 -0.33 -7.85 3.57
CA LEU A 84 0.51 -6.88 4.28
C LEU A 84 -0.13 -5.50 4.16
N ALA A 85 -0.18 -4.78 5.28
CA ALA A 85 -0.59 -3.39 5.28
C ALA A 85 0.40 -2.53 6.07
N PHE A 86 0.52 -1.26 5.69
CA PHE A 86 1.37 -0.28 6.35
C PHE A 86 0.56 0.98 6.58
N ALA A 87 0.40 1.34 7.85
CA ALA A 87 -0.27 2.56 8.26
C ALA A 87 0.75 3.57 8.77
N SER A 88 0.92 4.68 8.08
CA SER A 88 1.73 5.83 8.50
C SER A 88 0.82 6.90 9.09
N PHE A 89 1.12 7.36 10.30
CA PHE A 89 0.27 8.25 11.07
C PHE A 89 1.08 9.23 11.93
N HIS A 90 0.44 10.28 12.40
CA HIS A 90 1.05 11.22 13.34
C HIS A 90 1.01 10.67 14.77
N ALA A 91 2.18 10.52 15.38
CA ALA A 91 2.33 10.10 16.79
C ALA A 91 2.66 11.30 17.69
N GLY A 92 1.97 12.40 17.52
CA GLY A 92 2.16 13.64 18.27
C GLY A 92 3.59 14.17 18.19
N LYS A 93 4.22 14.40 19.33
CA LYS A 93 5.61 14.91 19.39
C LYS A 93 6.67 13.96 18.82
N GLN A 94 6.32 12.70 18.60
CA GLN A 94 7.26 11.70 18.06
C GLN A 94 7.29 11.68 16.52
N GLY A 95 6.55 12.59 15.89
CA GLY A 95 6.50 12.74 14.44
C GLY A 95 5.69 11.63 13.75
N VAL A 96 6.02 11.37 12.51
CA VAL A 96 5.36 10.31 11.72
C VAL A 96 5.92 8.95 12.13
N LYS A 97 5.02 8.00 12.35
CA LYS A 97 5.31 6.60 12.66
C LYS A 97 4.60 5.69 11.66
N THR A 98 5.16 4.51 11.46
CA THR A 98 4.54 3.50 10.61
C THR A 98 4.40 2.20 11.38
N VAL A 99 3.20 1.63 11.38
CA VAL A 99 2.94 0.27 11.83
C VAL A 99 2.65 -0.61 10.64
N GLY A 100 3.27 -1.79 10.62
CA GLY A 100 2.96 -2.85 9.68
C GLY A 100 1.97 -3.83 10.29
N VAL A 101 1.08 -4.34 9.46
CA VAL A 101 0.12 -5.38 9.81
C VAL A 101 0.26 -6.52 8.81
N ALA A 102 0.52 -7.72 9.29
CA ALA A 102 0.49 -8.93 8.47
C ALA A 102 -0.72 -9.76 8.88
N ALA A 103 -1.48 -10.23 7.87
CA ALA A 103 -2.58 -11.14 8.09
C ALA A 103 -2.36 -12.44 7.31
N GLY A 104 -2.76 -13.57 7.92
CA GLY A 104 -2.63 -14.88 7.31
C GLY A 104 -2.95 -16.01 8.30
N PRO A 105 -2.97 -17.27 7.84
CA PRO A 105 -3.32 -18.44 8.67
C PRO A 105 -2.12 -18.88 9.53
N PHE A 106 -1.79 -18.11 10.57
CA PHE A 106 -0.63 -18.38 11.42
C PHE A 106 -0.82 -19.61 12.31
N ASN A 107 0.14 -20.55 12.29
CA ASN A 107 0.16 -21.65 13.25
C ASN A 107 0.76 -21.17 14.59
N MET A 108 -0.06 -20.48 15.40
CA MET A 108 0.38 -19.85 16.64
C MET A 108 1.02 -20.84 17.63
N LYS A 109 0.58 -22.12 17.68
CA LYS A 109 1.21 -23.12 18.55
C LYS A 109 2.66 -23.37 18.15
N ALA A 110 2.93 -23.50 16.86
CA ALA A 110 4.29 -23.72 16.33
C ALA A 110 5.15 -22.47 16.54
N VAL A 111 4.62 -21.28 16.23
CA VAL A 111 5.30 -19.99 16.40
C VAL A 111 5.71 -19.78 17.85
N LEU A 112 4.77 -19.85 18.80
CA LEU A 112 5.06 -19.64 20.23
C LEU A 112 6.02 -20.69 20.79
N LYS A 113 5.93 -21.95 20.35
CA LYS A 113 6.89 -22.99 20.72
C LYS A 113 8.31 -22.63 20.25
N LYS A 114 8.44 -22.19 18.99
CA LYS A 114 9.75 -21.80 18.42
C LYS A 114 10.31 -20.57 19.11
N MET A 115 9.50 -19.54 19.36
CA MET A 115 9.89 -18.34 20.09
C MET A 115 10.38 -18.67 21.51
N LYS A 116 9.69 -19.59 22.21
CA LYS A 116 10.12 -20.06 23.54
C LYS A 116 11.47 -20.77 23.49
N LEU A 117 11.71 -21.62 22.49
CA LEU A 117 12.99 -22.30 22.30
C LEU A 117 14.13 -21.30 22.04
N GLN A 118 13.85 -20.21 21.34
CA GLN A 118 14.79 -19.12 21.06
C GLN A 118 14.90 -18.10 22.20
N LYS A 119 14.23 -18.35 23.34
CA LYS A 119 14.24 -17.49 24.55
C LYS A 119 13.74 -16.07 24.32
N PHE A 120 12.81 -15.86 23.36
CA PHE A 120 12.11 -14.59 23.23
C PHE A 120 11.30 -14.31 24.50
N VAL A 121 11.58 -13.18 25.16
CA VAL A 121 10.88 -12.75 26.37
C VAL A 121 9.98 -11.58 26.02
N PRO A 122 8.64 -11.78 26.02
CA PRO A 122 7.73 -10.68 25.74
C PRO A 122 7.71 -9.65 26.86
N LYS A 123 7.51 -8.39 26.48
CA LYS A 123 7.16 -7.30 27.40
C LYS A 123 5.66 -7.09 27.37
N LYS A 124 5.01 -7.09 28.52
CA LYS A 124 3.58 -6.79 28.62
C LYS A 124 3.31 -5.32 28.33
N TYR A 125 2.25 -5.07 27.56
CA TYR A 125 1.65 -3.74 27.33
C TYR A 125 0.14 -3.89 27.29
N GLY A 126 -0.55 -3.36 28.30
CA GLY A 126 -1.98 -3.65 28.50
C GLY A 126 -2.24 -5.17 28.52
N ASN A 127 -3.15 -5.62 27.69
CA ASN A 127 -3.50 -7.05 27.54
C ASN A 127 -2.64 -7.78 26.50
N SER A 128 -1.68 -7.09 25.86
CA SER A 128 -0.86 -7.64 24.77
C SER A 128 0.55 -7.99 25.21
N ASN A 129 1.17 -8.88 24.46
CA ASN A 129 2.58 -9.20 24.56
C ASN A 129 3.33 -8.58 23.37
N ILE A 130 4.35 -7.79 23.65
CA ILE A 130 5.25 -7.21 22.64
C ILE A 130 6.56 -8.01 22.68
N TYR A 131 6.92 -8.61 21.58
CA TYR A 131 8.12 -9.43 21.40
C TYR A 131 9.21 -8.59 20.73
N PRO A 132 10.36 -8.35 21.39
CA PRO A 132 11.50 -7.70 20.75
C PRO A 132 12.06 -8.62 19.66
N MET A 133 12.41 -8.04 18.52
CA MET A 133 13.03 -8.69 17.37
C MET A 133 14.37 -8.03 17.07
N ASP A 134 15.15 -8.65 16.20
CA ASP A 134 16.41 -8.07 15.73
C ASP A 134 16.19 -6.74 14.99
N GLY A 135 17.22 -5.89 14.96
CA GLY A 135 17.17 -4.61 14.25
C GLY A 135 16.30 -3.52 14.91
N GLY A 136 15.89 -3.70 16.18
CA GLY A 136 15.08 -2.72 16.89
C GLY A 136 13.57 -2.80 16.58
N PHE A 137 13.16 -3.77 15.77
CA PHE A 137 11.76 -4.09 15.55
C PHE A 137 11.12 -4.77 16.75
N VAL A 138 9.82 -4.62 16.87
CA VAL A 138 9.01 -5.39 17.82
C VAL A 138 7.79 -5.95 17.10
N MET A 139 7.23 -7.03 17.60
CA MET A 139 6.02 -7.65 17.09
C MET A 139 4.99 -7.86 18.20
N SER A 140 3.71 -7.87 17.83
CA SER A 140 2.60 -8.22 18.71
C SER A 140 1.55 -9.00 17.92
N PHE A 141 1.18 -10.19 18.41
CA PHE A 141 0.05 -10.93 17.84
C PHE A 141 -1.24 -10.40 18.43
N LEU A 142 -2.18 -10.05 17.56
CA LEU A 142 -3.52 -9.61 17.95
C LEU A 142 -4.45 -10.81 18.17
N ASP A 143 -4.33 -11.77 17.26
CA ASP A 143 -5.06 -13.04 17.22
C ASP A 143 -4.27 -14.09 16.42
N ASP A 144 -4.91 -15.23 16.11
CA ASP A 144 -4.28 -16.33 15.36
C ASP A 144 -4.04 -16.03 13.88
N SER A 145 -4.51 -14.88 13.40
CA SER A 145 -4.45 -14.50 11.98
C SER A 145 -3.86 -13.12 11.73
N THR A 146 -3.57 -12.34 12.78
CA THR A 146 -3.15 -10.94 12.64
C THR A 146 -1.97 -10.62 13.55
N LEU A 147 -0.94 -10.05 12.95
CA LEU A 147 0.33 -9.69 13.58
C LEU A 147 0.66 -8.23 13.27
N LEU A 148 0.97 -7.46 14.31
CA LEU A 148 1.56 -6.13 14.20
C LEU A 148 3.08 -6.20 14.25
N PHE A 149 3.75 -5.32 13.47
CA PHE A 149 5.20 -5.15 13.51
C PHE A 149 5.60 -3.69 13.25
N GLY A 150 6.72 -3.28 13.82
CA GLY A 150 7.23 -1.91 13.69
C GLY A 150 8.15 -1.52 14.83
N ASP A 151 8.35 -0.22 15.04
CA ASP A 151 9.02 0.24 16.25
C ASP A 151 8.10 0.16 17.49
N SER A 152 8.70 0.24 18.69
CA SER A 152 7.94 0.10 19.94
C SER A 152 6.86 1.16 20.12
N THR A 153 7.03 2.36 19.55
CA THR A 153 6.04 3.44 19.62
C THR A 153 4.85 3.14 18.72
N SER A 154 5.11 2.81 17.46
CA SER A 154 4.05 2.51 16.50
C SER A 154 3.17 1.35 16.95
N ILE A 155 3.79 0.29 17.51
CA ILE A 155 3.04 -0.85 18.04
C ILE A 155 2.17 -0.45 19.23
N ARG A 156 2.67 0.38 20.16
CA ARG A 156 1.88 0.84 21.29
C ARG A 156 0.68 1.68 20.87
N VAL A 157 0.88 2.63 19.95
CA VAL A 157 -0.22 3.43 19.40
C VAL A 157 -1.26 2.54 18.73
N ALA A 158 -0.85 1.56 17.95
CA ALA A 158 -1.77 0.62 17.31
C ALA A 158 -2.56 -0.23 18.34
N LEU A 159 -1.92 -0.66 19.43
CA LEU A 159 -2.58 -1.38 20.51
C LEU A 159 -3.55 -0.47 21.30
N ASP A 160 -3.15 0.78 21.56
CA ASP A 160 -4.00 1.79 22.21
C ASP A 160 -5.23 2.13 21.34
N THR A 161 -5.05 2.14 20.01
CA THR A 161 -6.14 2.31 19.05
C THR A 161 -7.12 1.14 19.13
N ARG A 162 -6.63 -0.10 19.09
CA ARG A 162 -7.45 -1.30 19.24
C ARG A 162 -8.23 -1.29 20.58
N ASP A 163 -7.58 -0.85 21.65
CA ASP A 163 -8.15 -0.84 23.00
C ASP A 163 -9.05 0.40 23.25
N GLY A 164 -9.26 1.25 22.22
CA GLY A 164 -10.15 2.41 22.26
C GLY A 164 -9.58 3.63 22.99
N GLN A 165 -8.28 3.65 23.32
CA GLN A 165 -7.62 4.80 23.95
C GLN A 165 -7.23 5.87 22.91
N VAL A 166 -7.06 5.46 21.65
CA VAL A 166 -6.84 6.32 20.48
C VAL A 166 -7.97 6.05 19.50
N LEU A 167 -8.46 7.08 18.82
CA LEU A 167 -9.50 6.93 17.79
C LEU A 167 -8.97 6.10 16.61
N SER A 168 -9.78 5.17 16.13
CA SER A 168 -9.44 4.34 14.98
C SER A 168 -9.82 5.03 13.65
N MET A 169 -9.21 4.56 12.56
CA MET A 169 -9.50 5.00 11.19
C MET A 169 -11.00 4.92 10.83
N ASP A 170 -11.74 4.00 11.42
CA ASP A 170 -13.19 3.86 11.17
C ASP A 170 -13.99 5.09 11.66
N THR A 171 -13.41 5.94 12.52
CA THR A 171 -14.00 7.23 12.91
C THR A 171 -13.68 8.36 11.93
N ASN A 172 -12.76 8.15 10.98
CA ASN A 172 -12.42 9.10 9.93
C ASN A 172 -13.20 8.75 8.64
N GLY A 173 -14.39 9.32 8.48
CA GLY A 173 -15.30 9.01 7.37
C GLY A 173 -14.65 9.16 6.00
N ASN A 174 -13.88 10.23 5.78
CA ASN A 174 -13.22 10.45 4.48
C ASN A 174 -12.23 9.33 4.13
N MET A 175 -11.42 8.89 5.10
CA MET A 175 -10.47 7.80 4.87
C MET A 175 -11.19 6.46 4.70
N ALA A 176 -12.26 6.22 5.45
CA ALA A 176 -13.08 5.01 5.32
C ALA A 176 -13.76 4.93 3.95
N ASP A 177 -14.31 6.04 3.45
CA ASP A 177 -14.93 6.12 2.12
C ASP A 177 -13.90 5.91 0.99
N MET A 178 -12.72 6.53 1.11
CA MET A 178 -11.63 6.29 0.16
C MET A 178 -11.21 4.83 0.15
N MET A 179 -11.07 4.19 1.33
CA MET A 179 -10.69 2.78 1.42
C MET A 179 -11.73 1.88 0.76
N SER A 180 -13.02 2.07 1.03
CA SER A 180 -14.09 1.23 0.48
C SER A 180 -14.14 1.25 -1.05
N SER A 181 -13.59 2.30 -1.68
CA SER A 181 -13.55 2.43 -3.14
C SER A 181 -12.38 1.72 -3.81
N VAL A 182 -11.38 1.24 -3.03
CA VAL A 182 -10.14 0.63 -3.56
C VAL A 182 -9.78 -0.73 -2.94
N ASP A 183 -10.40 -1.12 -1.82
CA ASP A 183 -10.01 -2.28 -1.01
C ASP A 183 -10.20 -3.64 -1.70
N SER A 184 -10.89 -3.68 -2.84
CA SER A 184 -11.01 -4.86 -3.72
C SER A 184 -9.82 -5.05 -4.67
N SER A 185 -8.86 -4.13 -4.70
CA SER A 185 -7.67 -4.21 -5.55
C SER A 185 -6.52 -4.93 -4.86
N PRO A 186 -5.66 -5.69 -5.58
CA PRO A 186 -4.56 -6.44 -4.97
C PRO A 186 -3.50 -5.57 -4.31
N VAL A 187 -3.30 -4.37 -4.80
CA VAL A 187 -2.52 -3.32 -4.12
C VAL A 187 -3.31 -2.04 -4.17
N TRP A 188 -3.47 -1.41 -3.03
CA TRP A 188 -4.14 -0.13 -2.93
C TRP A 188 -3.54 0.76 -1.85
N SER A 189 -3.76 2.04 -1.99
CA SER A 189 -3.40 3.02 -0.97
C SER A 189 -4.40 4.16 -0.91
N ILE A 190 -4.56 4.69 0.29
CA ILE A 190 -5.27 5.93 0.56
C ILE A 190 -4.34 6.89 1.31
N LEU A 191 -4.42 8.16 0.96
CA LEU A 191 -3.62 9.22 1.57
C LEU A 191 -4.54 10.37 1.99
N ASP A 192 -4.29 10.92 3.15
CA ASP A 192 -4.92 12.16 3.58
C ASP A 192 -4.41 13.38 2.78
N GLN A 193 -4.81 14.57 3.18
CA GLN A 193 -4.36 15.82 2.56
C GLN A 193 -2.84 15.96 2.59
N ALA A 194 -2.21 15.75 3.74
CA ALA A 194 -0.76 15.92 3.92
C ALA A 194 0.03 14.86 3.16
N GLY A 195 -0.40 13.61 3.22
CA GLY A 195 0.16 12.51 2.45
C GLY A 195 0.08 12.76 0.93
N THR A 196 -1.08 13.24 0.45
CA THR A 196 -1.29 13.62 -0.95
C THR A 196 -0.38 14.76 -1.39
N GLN A 197 -0.24 15.80 -0.57
CA GLN A 197 0.67 16.92 -0.85
C GLN A 197 2.13 16.43 -0.97
N ASN A 198 2.56 15.55 -0.08
CA ASN A 198 3.91 14.97 -0.11
C ASN A 198 4.12 14.11 -1.35
N MET A 199 3.17 13.24 -1.67
CA MET A 199 3.20 12.40 -2.88
C MET A 199 3.30 13.26 -4.16
N MET A 200 2.43 14.25 -4.30
CA MET A 200 2.43 15.15 -5.46
C MET A 200 3.72 15.92 -5.59
N ARG A 201 4.26 16.45 -4.48
CA ARG A 201 5.56 17.16 -4.47
C ARG A 201 6.69 16.25 -4.96
N SER A 202 6.75 15.01 -4.46
CA SER A 202 7.75 14.02 -4.88
C SER A 202 7.61 13.68 -6.36
N ALA A 203 6.39 13.43 -6.85
CA ALA A 203 6.13 13.09 -8.23
C ALA A 203 6.47 14.22 -9.22
N MET A 204 6.22 15.47 -8.84
CA MET A 204 6.52 16.64 -9.67
C MET A 204 7.99 17.06 -9.61
N GLY A 205 8.72 16.72 -8.55
CA GLY A 205 10.13 17.09 -8.37
C GLY A 205 10.36 18.61 -8.57
N ASP A 206 11.34 18.96 -9.41
CA ASP A 206 11.65 20.39 -9.70
C ASP A 206 10.52 21.14 -10.43
N ALA A 207 9.61 20.45 -11.10
CA ALA A 207 8.46 21.10 -11.73
C ALA A 207 7.51 21.73 -10.68
N SER A 208 7.52 21.26 -9.44
CA SER A 208 6.78 21.86 -8.33
C SER A 208 7.24 23.28 -8.00
N LYS A 209 8.46 23.66 -8.40
CA LYS A 209 9.03 25.01 -8.20
C LYS A 209 8.59 26.00 -9.29
N VAL A 210 8.22 25.50 -10.48
CA VAL A 210 7.85 26.30 -11.65
C VAL A 210 6.34 26.52 -11.72
N ALA A 211 5.56 25.53 -11.30
CA ALA A 211 4.11 25.62 -11.20
C ALA A 211 3.72 26.32 -9.88
N ASP A 212 2.59 27.02 -9.87
CA ASP A 212 2.00 27.58 -8.63
C ASP A 212 1.43 26.46 -7.75
N TYR A 213 2.33 25.53 -7.39
CA TYR A 213 2.00 24.37 -6.56
C TYR A 213 1.53 24.80 -5.16
N ASP A 214 2.08 25.90 -4.65
CA ASP A 214 1.72 26.40 -3.32
C ASP A 214 0.26 26.86 -3.24
N THR A 215 -0.30 27.33 -4.34
CA THR A 215 -1.73 27.64 -4.43
C THR A 215 -2.56 26.36 -4.54
N VAL A 216 -2.15 25.43 -5.40
CA VAL A 216 -2.89 24.19 -5.66
C VAL A 216 -2.89 23.25 -4.45
N LYS A 217 -1.77 23.11 -3.74
CA LYS A 217 -1.62 22.14 -2.63
C LYS A 217 -2.65 22.32 -1.51
N LYS A 218 -3.10 23.57 -1.26
CA LYS A 218 -4.10 23.87 -0.22
C LYS A 218 -5.49 23.30 -0.53
N HIS A 219 -5.74 23.04 -1.81
CA HIS A 219 -6.99 22.53 -2.33
C HIS A 219 -6.97 21.02 -2.57
N LEU A 220 -5.84 20.35 -2.33
CA LEU A 220 -5.78 18.89 -2.32
C LEU A 220 -6.44 18.39 -1.05
N MET A 221 -7.36 17.45 -1.15
CA MET A 221 -8.12 16.92 -0.01
C MET A 221 -7.67 15.52 0.39
N GLY A 222 -7.17 14.75 -0.55
CA GLY A 222 -6.71 13.37 -0.37
C GLY A 222 -6.43 12.72 -1.71
N SER A 223 -5.94 11.49 -1.66
CA SER A 223 -5.78 10.67 -2.87
C SER A 223 -5.89 9.19 -2.56
N ARG A 224 -6.19 8.42 -3.59
CA ARG A 224 -6.19 6.96 -3.53
C ARG A 224 -5.61 6.41 -4.82
N TYR A 225 -4.92 5.28 -4.72
CA TYR A 225 -4.47 4.57 -5.91
C TYR A 225 -4.64 3.06 -5.79
N THR A 226 -4.70 2.42 -6.94
CA THR A 226 -4.69 0.97 -7.07
C THR A 226 -3.61 0.54 -8.04
N LEU A 227 -3.08 -0.67 -7.81
CA LEU A 227 -2.14 -1.31 -8.72
C LEU A 227 -2.54 -2.78 -8.87
N SER A 228 -2.64 -3.23 -10.12
CA SER A 228 -2.93 -4.62 -10.43
C SER A 228 -2.00 -5.16 -11.52
N PHE A 229 -1.85 -6.49 -11.53
CA PHE A 229 -0.91 -7.18 -12.41
C PHE A 229 -1.61 -8.18 -13.35
N ASN A 230 -2.89 -7.95 -13.60
CA ASN A 230 -3.67 -8.77 -14.52
C ASN A 230 -3.40 -8.34 -15.96
N SER A 231 -2.74 -9.21 -16.74
CA SER A 231 -2.37 -8.94 -18.14
C SER A 231 -1.46 -7.71 -18.32
N GLY A 232 -0.44 -7.62 -17.50
CA GLY A 232 0.48 -6.48 -17.40
C GLY A 232 0.24 -5.68 -16.14
N VAL A 233 0.66 -4.43 -16.13
CA VAL A 233 0.55 -3.52 -14.98
C VAL A 233 -0.50 -2.46 -15.28
N ASN A 234 -1.48 -2.31 -14.38
CA ASN A 234 -2.46 -1.24 -14.42
C ASN A 234 -2.35 -0.46 -13.11
N PHE A 235 -2.15 0.84 -13.22
CA PHE A 235 -2.10 1.77 -12.10
C PHE A 235 -3.14 2.86 -12.30
N ASP A 236 -3.99 3.07 -11.30
CA ASP A 236 -5.03 4.07 -11.28
C ASP A 236 -4.85 4.94 -10.04
N LEU A 237 -4.71 6.26 -10.24
CA LEU A 237 -4.60 7.24 -9.16
C LEU A 237 -5.75 8.24 -9.29
N ALA A 238 -6.46 8.48 -8.19
CA ALA A 238 -7.41 9.57 -8.07
C ALA A 238 -6.91 10.56 -7.02
N VAL A 239 -6.71 11.82 -7.43
CA VAL A 239 -6.43 12.94 -6.54
C VAL A 239 -7.71 13.72 -6.33
N ILE A 240 -8.15 13.81 -5.08
CA ILE A 240 -9.38 14.50 -4.68
C ILE A 240 -9.03 15.96 -4.37
N THR A 241 -9.74 16.88 -4.99
CA THR A 241 -9.58 18.32 -4.78
C THR A 241 -10.85 18.95 -4.21
N SER A 242 -10.76 20.17 -3.70
CA SER A 242 -11.89 20.89 -3.10
C SER A 242 -12.95 21.30 -4.13
N ASP A 243 -12.57 21.43 -5.41
CA ASP A 243 -13.46 21.97 -6.46
C ASP A 243 -13.00 21.58 -7.86
N THR A 244 -13.90 21.72 -8.84
CA THR A 244 -13.67 21.38 -10.24
C THR A 244 -12.61 22.23 -10.93
N THR A 245 -12.46 23.51 -10.52
CA THR A 245 -11.45 24.42 -11.09
C THR A 245 -10.06 23.98 -10.69
N THR A 246 -9.88 23.62 -9.42
CA THR A 246 -8.62 23.05 -8.92
C THR A 246 -8.30 21.73 -9.63
N ALA A 247 -9.27 20.84 -9.80
CA ALA A 247 -9.08 19.58 -10.55
C ALA A 247 -8.60 19.84 -11.99
N ALA A 248 -9.23 20.78 -12.70
CA ALA A 248 -8.83 21.15 -14.06
C ALA A 248 -7.40 21.75 -14.08
N THR A 249 -7.04 22.55 -13.09
CA THR A 249 -5.68 23.13 -12.98
C THR A 249 -4.64 22.04 -12.74
N VAL A 250 -4.87 21.14 -11.77
CA VAL A 250 -3.97 20.00 -11.50
C VAL A 250 -3.82 19.11 -12.72
N SER A 251 -4.92 18.76 -13.38
CA SER A 251 -4.90 17.96 -14.61
C SER A 251 -4.06 18.63 -15.71
N SER A 252 -4.21 19.94 -15.90
CA SER A 252 -3.46 20.70 -16.89
C SER A 252 -1.96 20.74 -16.56
N LEU A 253 -1.59 20.92 -15.29
CA LEU A 253 -0.21 20.87 -14.83
C LEU A 253 0.43 19.50 -15.07
N LEU A 254 -0.27 18.43 -14.74
CA LEU A 254 0.22 17.06 -14.99
C LEU A 254 0.39 16.80 -16.49
N LYS A 255 -0.57 17.18 -17.33
CA LYS A 255 -0.48 17.06 -18.79
C LYS A 255 0.71 17.86 -19.35
N GLY A 256 0.90 19.08 -18.87
CA GLY A 256 2.05 19.92 -19.24
C GLY A 256 3.39 19.29 -18.85
N TYR A 257 3.48 18.77 -17.63
CA TYR A 257 4.65 18.03 -17.15
C TYR A 257 4.95 16.79 -18.00
N MET A 258 3.94 16.00 -18.34
CA MET A 258 4.08 14.85 -19.22
C MET A 258 4.60 15.23 -20.61
N LEU A 259 4.09 16.30 -21.20
CA LEU A 259 4.58 16.82 -22.48
C LEU A 259 6.05 17.23 -22.40
N PHE A 260 6.43 17.97 -21.35
CA PHE A 260 7.81 18.36 -21.10
C PHE A 260 8.73 17.12 -20.97
N LYS A 261 8.32 16.16 -20.16
CA LYS A 261 9.06 14.88 -20.00
C LYS A 261 9.19 14.11 -21.31
N LYS A 262 8.16 14.07 -22.15
CA LYS A 262 8.20 13.41 -23.46
C LYS A 262 9.28 13.97 -24.39
N MET A 263 9.62 15.24 -24.28
CA MET A 263 10.64 15.90 -25.11
C MET A 263 12.06 15.44 -24.79
N SER A 264 12.35 15.12 -23.51
CA SER A 264 13.68 14.71 -23.02
C SER A 264 13.76 13.21 -22.66
N ALA A 265 12.69 12.47 -22.84
CA ALA A 265 12.56 11.10 -22.38
C ALA A 265 13.36 10.10 -23.25
N THR A 266 13.95 9.11 -22.60
CA THR A 266 14.46 7.89 -23.23
C THR A 266 13.32 7.09 -23.89
N PRO A 267 13.61 6.12 -24.78
CA PRO A 267 12.58 5.29 -25.40
C PRO A 267 11.65 4.60 -24.38
N ALA A 268 12.18 4.08 -23.27
CA ALA A 268 11.40 3.44 -22.23
C ALA A 268 10.47 4.44 -21.49
N GLU A 269 10.98 5.62 -21.21
CA GLU A 269 10.19 6.70 -20.56
C GLU A 269 9.11 7.25 -21.50
N LYS A 270 9.36 7.32 -22.82
CA LYS A 270 8.33 7.68 -23.79
C LYS A 270 7.16 6.72 -23.76
N ILE A 271 7.43 5.40 -23.68
CA ILE A 271 6.40 4.38 -23.51
C ILE A 271 5.59 4.65 -22.24
N ALA A 272 6.24 5.00 -21.12
CA ALA A 272 5.53 5.31 -19.88
C ALA A 272 4.61 6.53 -20.05
N VAL A 273 5.10 7.60 -20.63
CA VAL A 273 4.30 8.83 -20.90
C VAL A 273 3.14 8.54 -21.85
N GLU A 274 3.36 7.78 -22.92
CA GLU A 274 2.33 7.45 -23.91
C GLU A 274 1.25 6.51 -23.36
N ASN A 275 1.62 5.68 -22.39
CA ASN A 275 0.71 4.77 -21.71
C ASN A 275 0.02 5.39 -20.48
N THR A 276 0.24 6.68 -20.22
CA THR A 276 -0.40 7.42 -19.14
C THR A 276 -1.45 8.37 -19.70
N ALA A 277 -2.66 8.26 -19.20
CA ALA A 277 -3.75 9.21 -19.44
C ALA A 277 -4.01 10.02 -18.16
N VAL A 278 -4.31 11.31 -18.33
CA VAL A 278 -4.72 12.19 -17.23
C VAL A 278 -6.05 12.83 -17.62
N ASP A 279 -7.06 12.61 -16.79
CA ASP A 279 -8.40 13.14 -16.97
C ASP A 279 -8.90 13.79 -15.68
N ASN A 280 -10.01 14.47 -15.72
CA ASN A 280 -10.70 14.97 -14.53
C ASN A 280 -12.19 14.64 -14.60
N ASP A 281 -12.73 14.21 -13.47
CA ASP A 281 -14.16 13.93 -13.27
C ASP A 281 -14.64 14.69 -12.02
N GLY A 282 -15.43 15.71 -12.25
CA GLY A 282 -15.84 16.63 -11.19
C GLY A 282 -14.61 17.26 -10.51
N SER A 283 -14.51 17.09 -9.20
CA SER A 283 -13.39 17.56 -8.38
C SER A 283 -12.24 16.54 -8.26
N ASN A 284 -12.25 15.46 -9.03
CA ASN A 284 -11.20 14.46 -9.00
C ASN A 284 -10.31 14.54 -10.24
N VAL A 285 -9.00 14.42 -10.06
CA VAL A 285 -8.04 14.19 -11.13
C VAL A 285 -7.75 12.71 -11.20
N GLN A 286 -7.92 12.11 -12.37
CA GLN A 286 -7.67 10.70 -12.62
C GLN A 286 -6.39 10.55 -13.43
N VAL A 287 -5.51 9.67 -12.99
CA VAL A 287 -4.30 9.27 -13.73
C VAL A 287 -4.36 7.77 -13.94
N HIS A 288 -4.35 7.35 -15.18
CA HIS A 288 -4.39 5.95 -15.59
C HIS A 288 -3.10 5.60 -16.32
N PHE A 289 -2.42 4.58 -15.85
CA PHE A 289 -1.25 4.01 -16.53
C PHE A 289 -1.49 2.53 -16.79
N LYS A 290 -1.19 2.09 -18.02
CA LYS A 290 -1.31 0.68 -18.41
C LYS A 290 -0.12 0.27 -19.27
N ALA A 291 0.57 -0.81 -18.88
CA ALA A 291 1.66 -1.38 -19.65
C ALA A 291 1.56 -2.91 -19.67
N ASN A 292 1.96 -3.55 -20.77
CA ASN A 292 2.17 -4.98 -20.74
C ASN A 292 3.45 -5.34 -19.95
N ASP A 293 3.64 -6.62 -19.64
CA ASP A 293 4.78 -7.06 -18.82
C ASP A 293 6.13 -6.65 -19.40
N GLN A 294 6.33 -6.76 -20.72
CA GLN A 294 7.58 -6.40 -21.38
C GLN A 294 7.86 -4.89 -21.30
N GLN A 295 6.84 -4.06 -21.55
CA GLN A 295 6.95 -2.60 -21.44
C GLN A 295 7.28 -2.19 -20.00
N PHE A 296 6.61 -2.79 -19.01
CA PHE A 296 6.85 -2.48 -17.62
C PHE A 296 8.22 -2.94 -17.13
N GLN A 297 8.69 -4.13 -17.54
CA GLN A 297 10.05 -4.58 -17.25
C GLN A 297 11.10 -3.61 -17.82
N SER A 298 10.91 -3.13 -19.05
CA SER A 298 11.81 -2.13 -19.65
C SER A 298 11.81 -0.84 -18.86
N LEU A 299 10.64 -0.42 -18.33
CA LEU A 299 10.50 0.78 -17.51
C LEU A 299 11.18 0.62 -16.15
N MET A 300 11.10 -0.55 -15.51
CA MET A 300 11.76 -0.82 -14.23
C MET A 300 13.29 -0.64 -14.27
N HIS A 301 13.90 -0.76 -15.45
CA HIS A 301 15.33 -0.55 -15.66
C HIS A 301 15.67 0.89 -16.11
N SER A 302 14.69 1.81 -16.14
CA SER A 302 14.90 3.21 -16.54
C SER A 302 15.33 4.10 -15.39
N GLU A 303 16.00 5.22 -15.72
CA GLU A 303 16.33 6.26 -14.74
C GLU A 303 15.08 6.90 -14.12
N LEU A 304 13.98 7.00 -14.89
CA LEU A 304 12.70 7.50 -14.39
C LEU A 304 12.20 6.64 -13.23
N PHE A 305 12.25 5.33 -13.38
CA PHE A 305 11.81 4.40 -12.33
C PHE A 305 12.70 4.50 -11.08
N ALA A 306 14.01 4.58 -11.27
CA ALA A 306 14.95 4.79 -10.16
C ALA A 306 14.66 6.11 -9.43
N ALA A 307 14.36 7.20 -10.15
CA ALA A 307 14.06 8.50 -9.56
C ALA A 307 12.74 8.54 -8.77
N VAL A 308 11.79 7.65 -9.06
CA VAL A 308 10.49 7.58 -8.34
C VAL A 308 10.57 6.64 -7.13
N THR A 309 11.56 5.75 -7.08
CA THR A 309 11.67 4.70 -6.06
C THR A 309 12.76 4.96 -5.01
N HIS A 310 13.56 5.98 -5.18
CA HIS A 310 14.57 6.50 -4.25
C HIS A 310 14.25 7.92 -3.80
#